data_a023f9a99e9c0385471e9188375625de
#
_entry.id   a023f9a99e9c0385471e9188375625de
#
_cell.length_a   1.000
_cell.length_b   1.000
_cell.length_c   1.000
_cell.angle_alpha   90.00
_cell.angle_beta   90.00
_cell.angle_gamma   90.00
#
_symmetry.space_group_name_H-M   'P 1'
#
loop_
_entity.id
_entity.type
_entity.pdbx_description
1 polymer ?
#
loop_
_entity_poly.entity_id
_entity_poly.type
_entity_poly.pdbx_seq_one_letter_code
_entity_poly.pdbx_strand_id
1 'polypeptide(L)'
;VICTLPHPNLMTKILQGICRTYISIIRGTPMLVQIFIIFYGLPEVGIKLEPFPTAIIAFSINIGAYAAETVRASILAIPKGQWEASYAIGMNYTQAFVRTIMPQALRISVPSLSNTFISTVKDTSLASLVWIAELFRVAQNITAENYEFILIYSEAALIYWEFCFVLSMGQTRLEKRLSRHL
;
A
#
# COMPACT_ATOMS: atom_id res chain seq x y z
N VAL A 1 8.66 -1.82 -11.94
CA VAL A 1 9.72 -2.39 -12.81
C VAL A 1 9.26 -2.42 -14.28
N ILE A 2 8.16 -3.11 -14.61
CA ILE A 2 7.67 -3.19 -16.02
C ILE A 2 7.40 -1.79 -16.59
N CYS A 3 6.90 -0.85 -15.78
CA CYS A 3 6.60 0.52 -16.20
C CYS A 3 7.86 1.41 -16.45
N THR A 4 9.04 0.94 -16.10
CA THR A 4 10.30 1.71 -16.22
C THR A 4 11.27 1.15 -17.28
N LEU A 5 10.87 0.13 -18.05
CA LEU A 5 11.71 -0.47 -19.10
C LEU A 5 11.97 0.52 -20.25
N PRO A 6 13.24 0.69 -20.69
CA PRO A 6 13.60 1.68 -21.69
C PRO A 6 13.16 1.33 -23.12
N HIS A 7 13.07 0.04 -23.47
CA HIS A 7 12.67 -0.44 -24.80
C HIS A 7 11.54 -1.48 -24.70
N PRO A 8 10.27 -1.04 -24.57
CA PRO A 8 9.16 -1.96 -24.41
C PRO A 8 8.77 -2.60 -25.75
N ASN A 9 8.77 -3.93 -25.81
CA ASN A 9 8.13 -4.70 -26.88
C ASN A 9 6.60 -4.53 -26.81
N LEU A 10 5.87 -4.96 -27.85
CA LEU A 10 4.40 -4.85 -27.88
C LEU A 10 3.74 -5.48 -26.63
N MET A 11 4.18 -6.66 -26.22
CA MET A 11 3.68 -7.34 -25.01
C MET A 11 3.94 -6.52 -23.74
N THR A 12 5.14 -5.93 -23.60
CA THR A 12 5.47 -5.08 -22.43
C THR A 12 4.67 -3.79 -22.42
N LYS A 13 4.36 -3.21 -23.59
CA LYS A 13 3.46 -2.04 -23.71
C LYS A 13 2.03 -2.37 -23.23
N ILE A 14 1.51 -3.53 -23.64
CA ILE A 14 0.18 -3.99 -23.19
C ILE A 14 0.18 -4.19 -21.68
N LEU A 15 1.17 -4.88 -21.12
CA LEU A 15 1.31 -5.07 -19.68
C LEU A 15 1.45 -3.74 -18.92
N GLN A 16 2.22 -2.81 -19.47
CA GLN A 16 2.31 -1.45 -18.90
C GLN A 16 0.97 -0.74 -18.90
N GLY A 17 0.18 -0.87 -19.99
CA GLY A 17 -1.18 -0.33 -20.08
C GLY A 17 -2.07 -0.89 -18.97
N ILE A 18 -2.12 -2.22 -18.84
CA ILE A 18 -2.92 -2.91 -17.81
C ILE A 18 -2.50 -2.45 -16.40
N CYS A 19 -1.20 -2.45 -16.10
CA CYS A 19 -0.71 -2.02 -14.79
C CYS A 19 -1.06 -0.56 -14.48
N ARG A 20 -0.92 0.34 -15.46
CA ARG A 20 -1.26 1.76 -15.29
C ARG A 20 -2.76 1.94 -15.08
N THR A 21 -3.60 1.24 -15.82
CA THR A 21 -5.05 1.28 -15.66
C THR A 21 -5.46 0.77 -14.28
N TYR A 22 -4.91 -0.38 -13.85
CA TYR A 22 -5.12 -0.92 -12.50
C TYR A 22 -4.76 0.10 -11.43
N ILE A 23 -3.54 0.65 -11.46
CA ILE A 23 -3.06 1.64 -10.49
C ILE A 23 -3.96 2.89 -10.51
N SER A 24 -4.36 3.35 -11.68
CA SER A 24 -5.20 4.54 -11.85
C SER A 24 -6.59 4.35 -11.24
N ILE A 25 -7.24 3.21 -11.53
CA ILE A 25 -8.59 2.90 -11.03
C ILE A 25 -8.54 2.75 -9.49
N ILE A 26 -7.62 1.94 -8.99
CA ILE A 26 -7.57 1.61 -7.55
C ILE A 26 -7.20 2.84 -6.72
N ARG A 27 -6.25 3.66 -7.17
CA ARG A 27 -5.88 4.90 -6.46
C ARG A 27 -6.86 6.05 -6.68
N GLY A 28 -7.68 5.97 -7.73
CA GLY A 28 -8.71 6.96 -8.04
C GLY A 28 -10.07 6.69 -7.39
N THR A 29 -10.22 5.56 -6.69
CA THR A 29 -11.47 5.18 -6.03
C THR A 29 -11.29 4.98 -4.53
N PRO A 30 -12.30 5.33 -3.70
CA PRO A 30 -12.21 5.13 -2.24
C PRO A 30 -12.11 3.65 -1.87
N MET A 31 -11.26 3.32 -0.90
CA MET A 31 -11.12 1.96 -0.36
C MET A 31 -12.47 1.39 0.11
N LEU A 32 -13.30 2.21 0.75
CA LEU A 32 -14.64 1.83 1.18
C LEU A 32 -15.48 1.26 0.02
N VAL A 33 -15.47 1.96 -1.12
CA VAL A 33 -16.24 1.55 -2.31
C VAL A 33 -15.69 0.22 -2.87
N GLN A 34 -14.37 0.04 -2.85
CA GLN A 34 -13.75 -1.20 -3.31
C GLN A 34 -14.17 -2.39 -2.44
N ILE A 35 -14.17 -2.24 -1.11
CA ILE A 35 -14.65 -3.28 -0.18
C ILE A 35 -16.11 -3.62 -0.49
N PHE A 36 -16.97 -2.62 -0.69
CA PHE A 36 -18.39 -2.83 -0.95
C PHE A 36 -18.66 -3.51 -2.29
N ILE A 37 -17.92 -3.16 -3.35
CA ILE A 37 -18.03 -3.83 -4.64
C ILE A 37 -17.68 -5.31 -4.50
N ILE A 38 -16.62 -5.65 -3.74
CA ILE A 38 -16.22 -7.04 -3.55
C ILE A 38 -17.22 -7.79 -2.67
N PHE A 39 -17.69 -7.17 -1.59
CA PHE A 39 -18.56 -7.86 -0.62
C PHE A 39 -20.02 -7.98 -1.06
N TYR A 40 -20.58 -6.90 -1.60
CA TYR A 40 -21.98 -6.83 -2.00
C TYR A 40 -22.18 -7.01 -3.51
N GLY A 41 -21.22 -6.60 -4.34
CA GLY A 41 -21.36 -6.64 -5.80
C GLY A 41 -21.01 -8.01 -6.40
N LEU A 42 -19.95 -8.68 -5.95
CA LEU A 42 -19.59 -10.01 -6.50
C LEU A 42 -20.67 -11.10 -6.33
N PRO A 43 -21.47 -11.14 -5.25
CA PRO A 43 -22.59 -12.06 -5.14
C PRO A 43 -23.63 -11.94 -6.26
N GLU A 44 -23.82 -10.75 -6.85
CA GLU A 44 -24.74 -10.56 -7.98
C GLU A 44 -24.32 -11.32 -9.25
N VAL A 45 -23.00 -11.57 -9.39
CA VAL A 45 -22.44 -12.37 -10.48
C VAL A 45 -22.12 -13.81 -10.05
N GLY A 46 -22.66 -14.24 -8.90
CA GLY A 46 -22.56 -15.63 -8.40
C GLY A 46 -21.31 -15.94 -7.56
N ILE A 47 -20.45 -14.95 -7.26
CA ILE A 47 -19.24 -15.14 -6.46
C ILE A 47 -19.50 -14.63 -5.04
N LYS A 48 -19.74 -15.54 -4.10
CA LYS A 48 -19.94 -15.19 -2.69
C LYS A 48 -18.65 -15.42 -1.91
N LEU A 49 -18.19 -14.38 -1.25
CA LEU A 49 -17.02 -14.42 -0.38
C LEU A 49 -17.45 -14.14 1.06
N GLU A 50 -16.83 -14.84 1.99
CA GLU A 50 -16.96 -14.55 3.41
C GLU A 50 -16.32 -13.19 3.73
N PRO A 51 -16.71 -12.52 4.85
CA PRO A 51 -16.20 -11.21 5.23
C PRO A 51 -14.66 -11.12 5.25
N PHE A 52 -13.99 -12.07 5.90
CA PHE A 52 -12.55 -12.05 6.09
C PHE A 52 -11.75 -12.17 4.77
N PRO A 53 -12.02 -13.16 3.89
CA PRO A 53 -11.43 -13.19 2.55
C PRO A 53 -11.70 -11.93 1.73
N THR A 54 -12.89 -11.36 1.83
CA THR A 54 -13.25 -10.11 1.14
C THR A 54 -12.32 -8.98 1.54
N ALA A 55 -12.13 -8.77 2.85
CA ALA A 55 -11.25 -7.73 3.35
C ALA A 55 -9.79 -7.95 2.90
N ILE A 56 -9.28 -9.19 3.01
CA ILE A 56 -7.91 -9.51 2.55
C ILE A 56 -7.73 -9.15 1.08
N ILE A 57 -8.67 -9.54 0.22
CA ILE A 57 -8.60 -9.27 -1.23
C ILE A 57 -8.66 -7.75 -1.48
N ALA A 58 -9.60 -7.05 -0.87
CA ALA A 58 -9.78 -5.62 -1.05
C ALA A 58 -8.53 -4.83 -0.61
N PHE A 59 -8.01 -5.10 0.60
CA PHE A 59 -6.80 -4.48 1.11
C PHE A 59 -5.57 -4.83 0.26
N SER A 60 -5.42 -6.09 -0.16
CA SER A 60 -4.28 -6.51 -0.99
C SER A 60 -4.27 -5.79 -2.33
N ILE A 61 -5.41 -5.67 -2.99
CA ILE A 61 -5.56 -4.95 -4.26
C ILE A 61 -5.24 -3.47 -4.06
N ASN A 62 -5.77 -2.84 -3.02
CA ASN A 62 -5.56 -1.42 -2.75
C ASN A 62 -4.10 -1.12 -2.41
N ILE A 63 -3.55 -1.78 -1.40
CA ILE A 63 -2.16 -1.59 -0.94
C ILE A 63 -1.18 -1.90 -2.08
N GLY A 64 -1.45 -2.96 -2.87
CA GLY A 64 -0.64 -3.32 -4.02
C GLY A 64 -0.51 -2.20 -5.04
N ALA A 65 -1.59 -1.46 -5.33
CA ALA A 65 -1.57 -0.32 -6.24
C ALA A 65 -0.74 0.86 -5.68
N TYR A 66 -0.90 1.18 -4.39
CA TYR A 66 -0.11 2.23 -3.73
C TYR A 66 1.36 1.86 -3.63
N ALA A 67 1.68 0.63 -3.25
CA ALA A 67 3.06 0.15 -3.16
C ALA A 67 3.75 0.12 -4.53
N ALA A 68 3.04 -0.32 -5.59
CA ALA A 68 3.57 -0.32 -6.95
C ALA A 68 3.94 1.09 -7.42
N GLU A 69 3.10 2.09 -7.13
CA GLU A 69 3.37 3.48 -7.49
C GLU A 69 4.51 4.08 -6.67
N THR A 70 4.57 3.77 -5.36
CA THR A 70 5.67 4.20 -4.49
C THR A 70 7.02 3.67 -5.00
N VAL A 71 7.09 2.38 -5.33
CA VAL A 71 8.32 1.78 -5.89
C VAL A 71 8.66 2.39 -7.25
N ARG A 72 7.67 2.61 -8.12
CA ARG A 72 7.89 3.27 -9.41
C ARG A 72 8.46 4.68 -9.23
N ALA A 73 7.89 5.48 -8.35
CA ALA A 73 8.34 6.83 -8.05
C ALA A 73 9.77 6.84 -7.49
N SER A 74 10.09 5.90 -6.60
CA SER A 74 11.42 5.76 -6.02
C SER A 74 12.49 5.40 -7.07
N ILE A 75 12.16 4.55 -8.05
CA ILE A 75 13.07 4.23 -9.16
C ILE A 75 13.32 5.47 -10.01
N LEU A 76 12.28 6.26 -10.30
CA LEU A 76 12.40 7.47 -11.10
C LEU A 76 13.11 8.62 -10.35
N ALA A 77 13.15 8.59 -9.04
CA ALA A 77 13.87 9.55 -8.21
C ALA A 77 15.40 9.36 -8.24
N ILE A 78 15.89 8.20 -8.73
CA ILE A 78 17.33 7.97 -8.84
C ILE A 78 17.93 8.89 -9.91
N PRO A 79 18.98 9.65 -9.58
CA PRO A 79 19.63 10.54 -10.52
C PRO A 79 20.12 9.80 -11.77
N LYS A 80 19.95 10.42 -12.95
CA LYS A 80 20.40 9.84 -14.24
C LYS A 80 21.87 9.48 -14.24
N GLY A 81 22.70 10.24 -13.54
CA GLY A 81 24.15 9.98 -13.42
C GLY A 81 24.48 8.61 -12.83
N GLN A 82 23.61 8.02 -12.00
CA GLN A 82 23.78 6.65 -11.50
C GLN A 82 23.65 5.60 -12.60
N TRP A 83 22.74 5.82 -13.56
CA TRP A 83 22.59 4.99 -14.74
C TRP A 83 23.77 5.17 -15.69
N GLU A 84 24.16 6.41 -15.96
CA GLU A 84 25.27 6.76 -16.86
C GLU A 84 26.59 6.20 -16.32
N ALA A 85 26.88 6.36 -15.02
CA ALA A 85 28.07 5.80 -14.39
C ALA A 85 28.09 4.25 -14.48
N SER A 86 26.95 3.60 -14.29
CA SER A 86 26.85 2.14 -14.42
C SER A 86 27.16 1.67 -15.85
N TYR A 87 26.63 2.38 -16.84
CA TYR A 87 26.94 2.07 -18.24
C TYR A 87 28.39 2.35 -18.62
N ALA A 88 28.99 3.42 -18.08
CA ALA A 88 30.39 3.79 -18.33
C ALA A 88 31.38 2.70 -17.86
N ILE A 89 31.04 1.93 -16.82
CA ILE A 89 31.84 0.78 -16.36
C ILE A 89 31.45 -0.54 -17.02
N GLY A 90 30.67 -0.49 -18.12
CA GLY A 90 30.34 -1.66 -18.93
C GLY A 90 29.16 -2.50 -18.45
N MET A 91 28.35 -2.01 -17.49
CA MET A 91 27.14 -2.74 -17.06
C MET A 91 26.07 -2.69 -18.14
N ASN A 92 25.41 -3.82 -18.39
CA ASN A 92 24.16 -3.85 -19.15
C ASN A 92 22.99 -3.35 -18.28
N TYR A 93 21.82 -3.11 -18.93
CA TYR A 93 20.63 -2.58 -18.22
C TYR A 93 20.26 -3.38 -16.97
N THR A 94 20.22 -4.71 -17.08
CA THR A 94 19.84 -5.58 -15.96
C THR A 94 20.85 -5.50 -14.81
N GLN A 95 22.13 -5.46 -15.12
CA GLN A 95 23.19 -5.32 -14.11
C GLN A 95 23.11 -3.95 -13.43
N ALA A 96 23.00 -2.88 -14.19
CA ALA A 96 22.82 -1.52 -13.67
C ALA A 96 21.58 -1.42 -12.78
N PHE A 97 20.44 -1.95 -13.27
CA PHE A 97 19.19 -1.94 -12.52
C PHE A 97 19.27 -2.70 -11.19
N VAL A 98 19.75 -3.95 -11.21
CA VAL A 98 19.76 -4.82 -10.01
C VAL A 98 20.84 -4.42 -9.02
N ARG A 99 22.03 -4.02 -9.50
CA ARG A 99 23.20 -3.78 -8.61
C ARG A 99 23.30 -2.32 -8.15
N THR A 100 22.84 -1.36 -8.95
CA THR A 100 23.00 0.07 -8.65
C THR A 100 21.67 0.74 -8.32
N ILE A 101 20.64 0.59 -9.15
CA ILE A 101 19.42 1.37 -9.06
C ILE A 101 18.46 0.79 -8.02
N MET A 102 18.18 -0.52 -8.09
CA MET A 102 17.21 -1.18 -7.22
C MET A 102 17.55 -1.02 -5.72
N PRO A 103 18.80 -1.24 -5.26
CA PRO A 103 19.14 -1.07 -3.85
C PRO A 103 18.92 0.37 -3.35
N GLN A 104 19.18 1.37 -4.19
CA GLN A 104 18.95 2.78 -3.87
C GLN A 104 17.45 3.09 -3.85
N ALA A 105 16.71 2.64 -4.87
CA ALA A 105 15.26 2.83 -4.98
C ALA A 105 14.51 2.18 -3.80
N LEU A 106 14.92 1.00 -3.35
CA LEU A 106 14.34 0.35 -2.18
C LEU A 106 14.52 1.19 -0.93
N ARG A 107 15.70 1.75 -0.70
CA ARG A 107 15.94 2.65 0.45
C ARG A 107 15.06 3.89 0.41
N ILE A 108 14.89 4.50 -0.76
CA ILE A 108 14.02 5.66 -0.97
C ILE A 108 12.54 5.28 -0.75
N SER A 109 12.13 4.06 -1.11
CA SER A 109 10.74 3.63 -1.00
C SER A 109 10.31 3.29 0.44
N VAL A 110 11.24 2.88 1.31
CA VAL A 110 10.93 2.40 2.67
C VAL A 110 10.13 3.40 3.50
N PRO A 111 10.46 4.71 3.59
CA PRO A 111 9.67 5.66 4.36
C PRO A 111 8.21 5.72 3.90
N SER A 112 7.99 5.82 2.58
CA SER A 112 6.66 5.89 2.00
C SER A 112 5.85 4.59 2.17
N LEU A 113 6.51 3.42 2.00
CA LEU A 113 5.88 2.12 2.24
C LEU A 113 5.51 1.93 3.72
N SER A 114 6.37 2.38 4.64
CA SER A 114 6.10 2.34 6.08
C SER A 114 4.91 3.24 6.45
N ASN A 115 4.81 4.43 5.87
CA ASN A 115 3.65 5.30 6.02
C ASN A 115 2.37 4.65 5.48
N THR A 116 2.44 3.99 4.33
CA THR A 116 1.31 3.24 3.76
C THR A 116 0.88 2.12 4.71
N PHE A 117 1.82 1.39 5.30
CA PHE A 117 1.53 0.34 6.27
C PHE A 117 0.80 0.88 7.51
N ILE A 118 1.30 1.99 8.11
CA ILE A 118 0.66 2.61 9.27
C ILE A 118 -0.74 3.14 8.92
N SER A 119 -0.92 3.72 7.73
CA SER A 119 -2.25 4.12 7.26
C SER A 119 -3.19 2.92 7.11
N THR A 120 -2.69 1.81 6.56
CA THR A 120 -3.47 0.57 6.43
C THR A 120 -3.98 0.05 7.77
N VAL A 121 -3.18 0.15 8.84
CA VAL A 121 -3.62 -0.24 10.20
C VAL A 121 -4.87 0.55 10.62
N LYS A 122 -4.96 1.84 10.29
CA LYS A 122 -6.15 2.65 10.55
C LYS A 122 -7.31 2.28 9.63
N ASP A 123 -7.00 2.03 8.36
CA ASP A 123 -7.99 1.66 7.34
C ASP A 123 -8.63 0.30 7.61
N THR A 124 -8.03 -0.57 8.46
CA THR A 124 -8.66 -1.83 8.88
C THR A 124 -10.01 -1.60 9.56
N SER A 125 -10.25 -0.42 10.14
CA SER A 125 -11.56 -0.03 10.68
C SER A 125 -12.69 -0.10 9.63
N LEU A 126 -12.38 0.04 8.33
CA LEU A 126 -13.36 -0.11 7.25
C LEU A 126 -13.88 -1.54 7.12
N ALA A 127 -13.15 -2.54 7.64
CA ALA A 127 -13.58 -3.93 7.65
C ALA A 127 -14.78 -4.17 8.58
N SER A 128 -15.04 -3.27 9.52
CA SER A 128 -16.26 -3.28 10.35
C SER A 128 -17.53 -3.25 9.51
N LEU A 129 -17.48 -2.58 8.36
CA LEU A 129 -18.62 -2.39 7.47
C LEU A 129 -19.02 -3.65 6.70
N VAL A 130 -18.16 -4.64 6.67
CA VAL A 130 -18.41 -5.98 6.10
C VAL A 130 -18.45 -7.05 7.19
N TRP A 131 -18.90 -6.68 8.39
CA TRP A 131 -19.17 -7.58 9.51
C TRP A 131 -17.95 -8.25 10.16
N ILE A 132 -16.74 -7.74 9.92
CA ILE A 132 -15.55 -8.23 10.62
C ILE A 132 -15.53 -7.64 12.03
N ALA A 133 -15.39 -8.53 13.02
CA ALA A 133 -15.21 -8.13 14.42
C ALA A 133 -13.76 -7.65 14.62
N GLU A 134 -13.53 -6.36 14.41
CA GLU A 134 -12.30 -5.64 14.69
C GLU A 134 -12.57 -4.54 15.74
N LEU A 135 -11.54 -3.77 16.12
CA LEU A 135 -11.64 -2.78 17.21
C LEU A 135 -12.82 -1.82 17.06
N PHE A 136 -12.99 -1.23 15.86
CA PHE A 136 -14.06 -0.24 15.65
C PHE A 136 -15.44 -0.89 15.65
N ARG A 137 -15.57 -2.12 15.16
CA ARG A 137 -16.82 -2.90 15.21
C ARG A 137 -17.23 -3.21 16.66
N VAL A 138 -16.25 -3.58 17.49
CA VAL A 138 -16.51 -3.81 18.93
C VAL A 138 -16.98 -2.52 19.59
N ALA A 139 -16.32 -1.39 19.33
CA ALA A 139 -16.74 -0.08 19.80
C ALA A 139 -18.18 0.27 19.36
N GLN A 140 -18.54 0.01 18.10
CA GLN A 140 -19.91 0.22 17.59
C GLN A 140 -20.94 -0.65 18.34
N ASN A 141 -20.63 -1.90 18.63
CA ASN A 141 -21.53 -2.78 19.37
C ASN A 141 -21.77 -2.30 20.80
N ILE A 142 -20.70 -1.88 21.49
CA ILE A 142 -20.80 -1.33 22.86
C ILE A 142 -21.63 -0.04 22.85
N THR A 143 -21.39 0.87 21.91
CA THR A 143 -22.16 2.12 21.83
C THR A 143 -23.62 1.89 21.46
N ALA A 144 -23.94 0.82 20.75
CA ALA A 144 -25.33 0.46 20.45
C ALA A 144 -26.11 -0.02 21.69
N GLU A 145 -25.41 -0.50 22.73
CA GLU A 145 -26.03 -0.97 23.98
C GLU A 145 -26.15 0.17 25.03
N ASN A 146 -25.10 1.02 25.16
CA ASN A 146 -25.02 1.99 26.28
C ASN A 146 -25.21 3.46 25.83
N TYR A 147 -25.19 3.76 24.53
CA TYR A 147 -25.32 5.10 23.94
C TYR A 147 -24.22 6.10 24.36
N GLU A 148 -23.08 5.62 24.87
CA GLU A 148 -21.95 6.44 25.29
C GLU A 148 -20.95 6.70 24.14
N PHE A 149 -21.40 7.34 23.07
CA PHE A 149 -20.64 7.51 21.82
C PHE A 149 -19.30 8.23 22.02
N ILE A 150 -19.29 9.34 22.78
CA ILE A 150 -18.06 10.13 22.96
C ILE A 150 -17.00 9.31 23.70
N LEU A 151 -17.39 8.64 24.78
CA LEU A 151 -16.47 7.86 25.61
C LEU A 151 -15.87 6.71 24.79
N ILE A 152 -16.70 5.82 24.28
CA ILE A 152 -16.24 4.59 23.59
C ILE A 152 -15.47 4.88 22.31
N TYR A 153 -15.91 5.86 21.50
CA TYR A 153 -15.16 6.21 20.28
C TYR A 153 -13.86 6.95 20.61
N SER A 154 -13.78 7.70 21.71
CA SER A 154 -12.52 8.29 22.18
C SER A 154 -11.54 7.20 22.64
N GLU A 155 -12.00 6.19 23.36
CA GLU A 155 -11.19 5.03 23.73
C GLU A 155 -10.66 4.28 22.51
N ALA A 156 -11.53 3.99 21.54
CA ALA A 156 -11.10 3.35 20.28
C ALA A 156 -10.07 4.22 19.53
N ALA A 157 -10.25 5.53 19.47
CA ALA A 157 -9.30 6.45 18.86
C ALA A 157 -7.95 6.46 19.60
N LEU A 158 -7.95 6.41 20.93
CA LEU A 158 -6.72 6.31 21.74
C LEU A 158 -5.98 5.01 21.45
N ILE A 159 -6.66 3.88 21.37
CA ILE A 159 -6.06 2.58 21.06
C ILE A 159 -5.42 2.62 19.67
N TYR A 160 -6.13 3.12 18.63
CA TYR A 160 -5.54 3.29 17.30
C TYR A 160 -4.32 4.21 17.33
N TRP A 161 -4.39 5.30 18.07
CA TRP A 161 -3.27 6.24 18.21
C TRP A 161 -2.06 5.59 18.86
N GLU A 162 -2.23 4.83 19.94
CA GLU A 162 -1.16 4.09 20.61
C GLU A 162 -0.48 3.10 19.67
N PHE A 163 -1.24 2.28 18.94
CA PHE A 163 -0.71 1.36 17.95
C PHE A 163 0.09 2.09 16.86
N CYS A 164 -0.49 3.15 16.29
CA CYS A 164 0.18 3.93 15.24
C CYS A 164 1.42 4.64 15.78
N PHE A 165 1.40 5.11 17.02
CA PHE A 165 2.55 5.74 17.67
C PHE A 165 3.72 4.76 17.82
N VAL A 166 3.47 3.55 18.32
CA VAL A 166 4.49 2.50 18.45
C VAL A 166 5.07 2.13 17.06
N LEU A 167 4.22 1.96 16.06
CA LEU A 167 4.65 1.67 14.69
C LEU A 167 5.50 2.82 14.11
N SER A 168 5.11 4.07 14.34
CA SER A 168 5.85 5.26 13.88
C SER A 168 7.23 5.36 14.55
N MET A 169 7.36 4.97 15.81
CA MET A 169 8.66 4.88 16.48
C MET A 169 9.56 3.83 15.80
N GLY A 170 9.00 2.67 15.45
CA GLY A 170 9.69 1.62 14.68
C GLY A 170 10.13 2.13 13.31
N GLN A 171 9.24 2.81 12.59
CA GLN A 171 9.54 3.44 11.30
C GLN A 171 10.71 4.41 11.40
N THR A 172 10.66 5.35 12.34
CA THR A 172 11.73 6.36 12.53
C THR A 172 13.09 5.70 12.79
N ARG A 173 13.13 4.61 13.56
CA ARG A 173 14.37 3.84 13.78
C ARG A 173 14.87 3.18 12.51
N LEU A 174 13.97 2.60 11.72
CA LEU A 174 14.29 1.98 10.43
C LEU A 174 14.86 3.01 9.45
N GLU A 175 14.21 4.14 9.31
CA GLU A 175 14.64 5.26 8.45
C GLU A 175 16.03 5.76 8.83
N LYS A 176 16.28 5.99 10.12
CA LYS A 176 17.61 6.39 10.62
C LYS A 176 18.71 5.36 10.31
N ARG A 177 18.40 4.07 10.28
CA ARG A 177 19.37 3.03 9.90
C ARG A 177 19.66 3.06 8.40
N LEU A 178 18.64 3.29 7.57
CA LEU A 178 18.79 3.31 6.12
C LEU A 178 19.47 4.59 5.61
N SER A 179 19.24 5.72 6.26
CA SER A 179 19.84 7.01 5.88
C SER A 179 21.34 7.15 6.26
N ARG A 180 21.85 6.31 7.18
CA ARG A 180 23.28 6.34 7.55
C ARG A 180 24.24 5.87 6.44
N HIS A 181 23.72 5.39 5.34
CA HIS A 181 24.50 4.86 4.22
C HIS A 181 24.19 5.58 2.88
N LEU A 182 23.61 6.75 2.96
CA LEU A 182 23.48 7.74 1.89
C LEU A 182 24.45 8.87 2.11
#